data_434baba6a6d201f4da2e5c9454c988c0
#
_entry.id   434baba6a6d201f4da2e5c9454c988c0
#
_cell.length_a   1.000
_cell.length_b   1.000
_cell.length_c   1.000
_cell.angle_alpha   90.00
_cell.angle_beta   90.00
_cell.angle_gamma   90.00
#
_symmetry.space_group_name_H-M   'P 1'
#
loop_
_entity.id
_entity.type
_entity.pdbx_description
1 polymer ?
#
loop_
_entity_poly.entity_id
_entity_poly.type
_entity_poly.pdbx_seq_one_letter_code
_entity_poly.pdbx_strand_id
1 'polypeptide(L)'
;MVTKIGINGFGRIGRQILRVIMEQYRNDLEVVSINDGGNIETNAHLFKYDSTYGTYNGTVTHNENILDIDGHKIIKTSDRNPENLDWSKYGVDIVVESTGNLTDRESASTHLNNGAKTVLVTAPASNADLTMVLGVNENEYDPKNHKILSNASCTTNCAAPLVKVLHDNFGINQGLMTTCLLYTSDAADEGLGVDLGGRRI
;
A
#
# COMPACT_ATOMS: atom_id res chain seq x y z
N MET A 1 22.72 -0.60 -0.60
CA MET A 1 21.99 0.21 -1.61
C MET A 1 20.62 0.48 -1.03
N VAL A 2 20.18 1.74 -1.00
CA VAL A 2 18.84 2.10 -0.56
C VAL A 2 17.84 1.72 -1.65
N THR A 3 16.74 1.05 -1.30
CA THR A 3 15.70 0.66 -2.26
C THR A 3 14.79 1.86 -2.53
N LYS A 4 14.59 2.19 -3.80
CA LYS A 4 13.79 3.33 -4.22
C LYS A 4 12.33 2.94 -4.44
N ILE A 5 11.45 3.69 -3.79
CA ILE A 5 10.01 3.43 -3.76
C ILE A 5 9.26 4.52 -4.54
N GLY A 6 8.35 4.09 -5.41
CA GLY A 6 7.28 4.93 -5.96
C GLY A 6 5.97 4.61 -5.30
N ILE A 7 5.14 5.60 -5.01
CA ILE A 7 3.79 5.38 -4.45
C ILE A 7 2.77 5.85 -5.47
N ASN A 8 1.89 4.95 -5.92
CA ASN A 8 0.73 5.28 -6.73
C ASN A 8 -0.52 5.28 -5.86
N GLY A 9 -1.12 6.46 -5.67
CA GLY A 9 -2.19 6.69 -4.71
C GLY A 9 -1.67 7.18 -3.35
N PHE A 10 -1.90 8.45 -3.04
CA PHE A 10 -1.47 9.05 -1.78
C PHE A 10 -2.66 9.30 -0.84
N GLY A 11 -3.57 8.30 -0.82
CA GLY A 11 -4.67 8.19 0.11
C GLY A 11 -4.19 7.86 1.52
N ARG A 12 -5.08 7.33 2.35
CA ARG A 12 -4.73 6.95 3.73
C ARG A 12 -3.57 5.96 3.77
N ILE A 13 -3.60 4.90 2.96
CA ILE A 13 -2.57 3.85 2.98
C ILE A 13 -1.24 4.38 2.48
N GLY A 14 -1.20 5.04 1.32
CA GLY A 14 0.04 5.59 0.76
C GLY A 14 0.73 6.57 1.72
N ARG A 15 -0.05 7.43 2.39
CA ARG A 15 0.48 8.35 3.41
C ARG A 15 1.06 7.64 4.63
N GLN A 16 0.40 6.58 5.11
CA GLN A 16 0.91 5.84 6.26
C GLN A 16 2.18 5.05 5.92
N ILE A 17 2.26 4.48 4.72
CA ILE A 17 3.48 3.83 4.25
C ILE A 17 4.64 4.83 4.21
N LEU A 18 4.45 6.01 3.62
CA LEU A 18 5.47 7.05 3.64
C LEU A 18 5.86 7.44 5.07
N ARG A 19 4.88 7.61 5.98
CA ARG A 19 5.14 7.94 7.38
C ARG A 19 6.03 6.89 8.06
N VAL A 20 5.69 5.61 7.92
CA VAL A 20 6.47 4.52 8.50
C VAL A 20 7.89 4.47 7.91
N ILE A 21 8.03 4.67 6.60
CA ILE A 21 9.35 4.74 5.96
C ILE A 21 10.17 5.90 6.54
N MET A 22 9.59 7.09 6.65
CA MET A 22 10.30 8.26 7.19
C MET A 22 10.66 8.12 8.67
N GLU A 23 9.83 7.47 9.46
CA GLU A 23 10.05 7.32 10.91
C GLU A 23 11.00 6.16 11.25
N GLN A 24 10.96 5.05 10.47
CA GLN A 24 11.61 3.81 10.88
C GLN A 24 12.60 3.23 9.86
N TYR A 25 12.43 3.49 8.56
CA TYR A 25 13.16 2.79 7.50
C TYR A 25 13.87 3.70 6.51
N ARG A 26 14.06 4.98 6.82
CA ARG A 26 14.66 5.96 5.91
C ARG A 26 16.10 5.66 5.49
N ASN A 27 16.79 4.77 6.19
CA ASN A 27 18.14 4.33 5.85
C ASN A 27 18.14 3.19 4.81
N ASP A 28 17.03 2.47 4.69
CA ASP A 28 16.90 1.28 3.83
C ASP A 28 15.99 1.54 2.63
N LEU A 29 14.97 2.40 2.81
CA LEU A 29 13.96 2.71 1.82
C LEU A 29 13.91 4.22 1.56
N GLU A 30 13.82 4.59 0.29
CA GLU A 30 13.73 5.98 -0.17
C GLU A 30 12.50 6.17 -1.07
N VAL A 31 11.50 6.93 -0.63
CA VAL A 31 10.38 7.31 -1.49
C VAL A 31 10.81 8.47 -2.38
N VAL A 32 10.94 8.21 -3.67
CA VAL A 32 11.45 9.19 -4.65
C VAL A 32 10.34 9.87 -5.44
N SER A 33 9.19 9.21 -5.59
CA SER A 33 8.05 9.76 -6.33
C SER A 33 6.71 9.29 -5.77
N ILE A 34 5.73 10.18 -5.85
CA ILE A 34 4.33 9.93 -5.51
C ILE A 34 3.47 10.35 -6.70
N ASN A 35 2.52 9.52 -7.10
CA ASN A 35 1.46 9.90 -8.03
C ASN A 35 0.12 9.92 -7.31
N ASP A 36 -0.58 11.06 -7.40
CA ASP A 36 -1.89 11.23 -6.75
C ASP A 36 -2.69 12.36 -7.42
N GLY A 37 -3.98 12.17 -7.59
CA GLY A 37 -4.88 13.15 -8.22
C GLY A 37 -5.18 14.39 -7.38
N GLY A 38 -4.89 14.39 -6.08
CA GLY A 38 -5.07 15.53 -5.19
C GLY A 38 -3.99 16.61 -5.40
N ASN A 39 -4.24 17.83 -4.92
CA ASN A 39 -3.23 18.87 -4.95
C ASN A 39 -2.15 18.63 -3.87
N ILE A 40 -0.96 19.14 -4.10
CA ILE A 40 0.20 18.89 -3.23
C ILE A 40 0.04 19.52 -1.84
N GLU A 41 -0.64 20.66 -1.74
CA GLU A 41 -0.92 21.33 -0.46
C GLU A 41 -1.79 20.44 0.44
N THR A 42 -2.87 19.87 -0.12
CA THR A 42 -3.73 18.91 0.59
C THR A 42 -2.95 17.65 0.97
N ASN A 43 -2.13 17.11 0.06
CA ASN A 43 -1.29 15.94 0.34
C ASN A 43 -0.32 16.20 1.50
N ALA A 44 0.35 17.36 1.50
CA ALA A 44 1.25 17.78 2.58
C ALA A 44 0.52 17.95 3.91
N HIS A 45 -0.65 18.63 3.88
CA HIS A 45 -1.48 18.81 5.06
C HIS A 45 -1.94 17.47 5.66
N LEU A 46 -2.51 16.59 4.84
CA LEU A 46 -2.99 15.27 5.28
C LEU A 46 -1.87 14.32 5.70
N PHE A 47 -0.65 14.50 5.21
CA PHE A 47 0.51 13.78 5.72
C PHE A 47 0.92 14.32 7.09
N LYS A 48 0.97 15.64 7.25
CA LYS A 48 1.36 16.29 8.50
C LYS A 48 0.38 16.01 9.64
N TYR A 49 -0.92 16.07 9.35
CA TYR A 49 -1.98 15.96 10.35
C TYR A 49 -2.85 14.72 10.06
N ASP A 50 -2.73 13.71 10.90
CA ASP A 50 -3.53 12.49 10.80
C ASP A 50 -4.40 12.33 12.06
N SER A 51 -5.68 12.03 11.88
CA SER A 51 -6.64 11.90 12.98
C SER A 51 -6.42 10.66 13.84
N THR A 52 -5.78 9.63 13.29
CA THR A 52 -5.51 8.37 13.98
C THR A 52 -4.11 8.33 14.57
N TYR A 53 -3.11 8.73 13.78
CA TYR A 53 -1.68 8.64 14.15
C TYR A 53 -1.11 9.97 14.65
N GLY A 54 -1.92 11.02 14.69
CA GLY A 54 -1.52 12.33 15.19
C GLY A 54 -0.65 13.12 14.22
N THR A 55 -0.09 14.20 14.73
CA THR A 55 0.76 15.10 13.95
C THR A 55 2.12 14.47 13.71
N TYR A 56 2.62 14.51 12.47
CA TYR A 56 4.00 14.12 12.16
C TYR A 56 4.99 15.08 12.81
N ASN A 57 5.98 14.56 13.55
CA ASN A 57 6.90 15.39 14.35
C ASN A 57 7.97 16.13 13.56
N GLY A 58 8.14 15.82 12.25
CA GLY A 58 9.13 16.47 11.40
C GLY A 58 8.58 17.69 10.67
N THR A 59 9.39 18.28 9.83
CA THR A 59 9.01 19.37 8.92
C THR A 59 8.35 18.81 7.67
N VAL A 60 7.27 19.43 7.23
CA VAL A 60 6.59 19.10 5.97
C VAL A 60 6.37 20.39 5.20
N THR A 61 7.03 20.52 4.07
CA THR A 61 6.89 21.65 3.18
C THR A 61 6.65 21.19 1.75
N HIS A 62 6.22 22.04 0.87
CA HIS A 62 6.00 21.72 -0.54
C HIS A 62 6.23 22.92 -1.43
N ASN A 63 6.46 22.66 -2.69
CA ASN A 63 6.34 23.60 -3.78
C ASN A 63 5.44 22.97 -4.87
N GLU A 64 5.46 23.49 -6.10
CA GLU A 64 4.54 23.05 -7.16
C GLU A 64 4.51 21.53 -7.38
N ASN A 65 5.67 20.85 -7.35
CA ASN A 65 5.79 19.42 -7.67
C ASN A 65 6.68 18.63 -6.71
N ILE A 66 7.08 19.23 -5.60
CA ILE A 66 7.96 18.55 -4.62
C ILE A 66 7.32 18.63 -3.24
N LEU A 67 7.12 17.48 -2.65
CA LEU A 67 6.82 17.32 -1.23
C LEU A 67 8.15 17.11 -0.52
N ASP A 68 8.47 18.00 0.43
CA ASP A 68 9.70 17.93 1.21
C ASP A 68 9.37 17.55 2.67
N ILE A 69 9.92 16.44 3.12
CA ILE A 69 9.72 15.92 4.47
C ILE A 69 11.09 15.77 5.13
N ASP A 70 11.38 16.60 6.12
CA ASP A 70 12.67 16.63 6.82
C ASP A 70 13.88 16.75 5.89
N GLY A 71 13.76 17.54 4.81
CA GLY A 71 14.80 17.71 3.79
C GLY A 71 14.83 16.62 2.72
N HIS A 72 13.97 15.59 2.84
CA HIS A 72 13.81 14.56 1.83
C HIS A 72 12.79 14.99 0.77
N LYS A 73 13.26 15.16 -0.47
CA LYS A 73 12.47 15.69 -1.58
C LYS A 73 11.82 14.58 -2.41
N ILE A 74 10.51 14.56 -2.44
CA ILE A 74 9.70 13.57 -3.15
C ILE A 74 9.01 14.26 -4.31
N ILE A 75 9.18 13.73 -5.52
CA ILE A 75 8.53 14.29 -6.71
C ILE A 75 7.07 13.85 -6.75
N LYS A 76 6.17 14.81 -6.89
CA LYS A 76 4.74 14.53 -7.04
C LYS A 76 4.32 14.67 -8.50
N THR A 77 3.64 13.65 -9.00
CA THR A 77 2.92 13.64 -10.28
C THR A 77 1.41 13.55 -10.05
N SER A 78 0.62 13.87 -11.07
CA SER A 78 -0.85 13.86 -11.01
C SER A 78 -1.42 13.30 -12.30
N ASP A 79 -1.02 12.10 -12.67
CA ASP A 79 -1.58 11.43 -13.83
C ASP A 79 -2.56 10.34 -13.39
N ARG A 80 -3.77 10.36 -13.97
CA ARG A 80 -4.80 9.35 -13.71
C ARG A 80 -4.65 8.11 -14.57
N ASN A 81 -3.94 8.23 -15.70
CA ASN A 81 -3.64 7.07 -16.54
C ASN A 81 -2.31 6.47 -16.09
N PRO A 82 -2.31 5.25 -15.53
CA PRO A 82 -1.08 4.62 -15.06
C PRO A 82 -0.07 4.35 -16.20
N GLU A 83 -0.49 4.27 -17.45
CA GLU A 83 0.40 4.09 -18.60
C GLU A 83 1.35 5.27 -18.83
N ASN A 84 0.98 6.46 -18.35
CA ASN A 84 1.78 7.66 -18.50
C ASN A 84 2.84 7.84 -17.38
N LEU A 85 2.82 6.98 -16.36
CA LEU A 85 3.74 7.05 -15.24
C LEU A 85 5.10 6.46 -15.63
N ASP A 86 6.14 7.26 -15.61
CA ASP A 86 7.51 6.81 -15.92
C ASP A 86 8.31 6.62 -14.62
N TRP A 87 8.24 5.43 -14.07
CA TRP A 87 8.97 5.07 -12.85
C TRP A 87 10.48 4.95 -13.10
N SER A 88 10.89 4.62 -14.33
CA SER A 88 12.30 4.52 -14.71
C SER A 88 13.02 5.86 -14.58
N LYS A 89 12.35 6.97 -14.89
CA LYS A 89 12.86 8.33 -14.78
C LYS A 89 13.34 8.66 -13.37
N TYR A 90 12.71 8.08 -12.36
CA TYR A 90 13.04 8.29 -10.95
C TYR A 90 13.86 7.15 -10.35
N GLY A 91 14.15 6.12 -11.16
CA GLY A 91 14.92 4.96 -10.74
C GLY A 91 14.19 4.11 -9.69
N VAL A 92 12.86 4.04 -9.76
CA VAL A 92 12.04 3.29 -8.81
C VAL A 92 12.31 1.80 -8.93
N ASP A 93 12.57 1.16 -7.80
CA ASP A 93 12.73 -0.29 -7.70
C ASP A 93 11.38 -0.96 -7.44
N ILE A 94 10.61 -0.42 -6.49
CA ILE A 94 9.32 -0.97 -6.08
C ILE A 94 8.24 0.10 -6.19
N VAL A 95 7.14 -0.22 -6.88
CA VAL A 95 5.94 0.60 -6.83
C VAL A 95 4.99 0.03 -5.78
N VAL A 96 4.58 0.88 -4.87
CA VAL A 96 3.47 0.63 -3.95
C VAL A 96 2.18 1.11 -4.61
N GLU A 97 1.34 0.19 -5.03
CA GLU A 97 0.04 0.47 -5.61
C GLU A 97 -1.00 0.58 -4.50
N SER A 98 -1.44 1.79 -4.20
CA SER A 98 -2.37 2.10 -3.11
C SER A 98 -3.56 2.96 -3.54
N THR A 99 -3.92 2.92 -4.83
CA THR A 99 -5.13 3.58 -5.34
C THR A 99 -6.40 2.78 -5.06
N GLY A 100 -6.28 1.46 -4.86
CA GLY A 100 -7.41 0.52 -4.79
C GLY A 100 -8.05 0.19 -6.14
N ASN A 101 -7.50 0.69 -7.26
CA ASN A 101 -8.06 0.51 -8.59
C ASN A 101 -7.34 -0.58 -9.41
N LEU A 102 -6.03 -0.70 -9.28
CA LEU A 102 -5.21 -1.67 -10.01
C LEU A 102 -4.99 -2.92 -9.14
N THR A 103 -6.05 -3.69 -8.97
CA THR A 103 -6.12 -4.82 -8.04
C THR A 103 -6.13 -6.19 -8.73
N ASP A 104 -5.53 -6.26 -9.89
CA ASP A 104 -5.29 -7.51 -10.61
C ASP A 104 -3.93 -7.49 -11.28
N ARG A 105 -3.45 -8.68 -11.67
CA ARG A 105 -2.12 -8.81 -12.30
C ARG A 105 -1.98 -7.98 -13.56
N GLU A 106 -2.99 -7.95 -14.42
CA GLU A 106 -2.90 -7.29 -15.72
C GLU A 106 -2.76 -5.78 -15.55
N SER A 107 -3.66 -5.17 -14.78
CA SER A 107 -3.62 -3.74 -14.51
C SER A 107 -2.37 -3.32 -13.73
N ALA A 108 -1.95 -4.08 -12.71
CA ALA A 108 -0.75 -3.79 -11.94
C ALA A 108 0.55 -3.95 -12.76
N SER A 109 0.56 -4.81 -13.80
CA SER A 109 1.70 -4.99 -14.70
C SER A 109 2.08 -3.71 -15.44
N THR A 110 1.18 -2.75 -15.58
CA THR A 110 1.47 -1.44 -16.17
C THR A 110 2.66 -0.76 -15.47
N HIS A 111 2.77 -0.90 -14.16
CA HIS A 111 3.89 -0.33 -13.42
C HIS A 111 5.23 -1.00 -13.75
N LEU A 112 5.22 -2.32 -14.02
CA LEU A 112 6.43 -3.04 -14.48
C LEU A 112 6.85 -2.56 -15.87
N ASN A 113 5.88 -2.40 -16.78
CA ASN A 113 6.10 -1.90 -18.14
C ASN A 113 6.68 -0.48 -18.13
N ASN A 114 6.35 0.29 -17.10
CA ASN A 114 6.79 1.67 -16.89
C ASN A 114 8.06 1.77 -16.04
N GLY A 115 8.78 0.67 -15.87
CA GLY A 115 10.15 0.64 -15.34
C GLY A 115 10.29 0.26 -13.86
N ALA A 116 9.23 -0.06 -13.14
CA ALA A 116 9.35 -0.67 -11.82
C ALA A 116 9.87 -2.10 -11.92
N LYS A 117 10.64 -2.55 -10.93
CA LYS A 117 11.13 -3.94 -10.87
C LYS A 117 10.15 -4.88 -10.17
N THR A 118 9.37 -4.34 -9.25
CA THR A 118 8.36 -5.07 -8.46
C THR A 118 7.20 -4.14 -8.15
N VAL A 119 6.01 -4.69 -8.06
CA VAL A 119 4.79 -3.98 -7.63
C VAL A 119 4.25 -4.63 -6.38
N LEU A 120 3.99 -3.83 -5.36
CA LEU A 120 3.29 -4.23 -4.14
C LEU A 120 1.89 -3.59 -4.13
N VAL A 121 0.87 -4.39 -4.36
CA VAL A 121 -0.53 -3.96 -4.26
C VAL A 121 -0.96 -4.01 -2.80
N THR A 122 -1.44 -2.91 -2.26
CA THR A 122 -1.84 -2.78 -0.84
C THR A 122 -3.28 -3.26 -0.57
N ALA A 123 -3.83 -4.05 -1.47
CA ALA A 123 -5.17 -4.61 -1.43
C ALA A 123 -5.14 -6.05 -1.93
N PRO A 124 -6.22 -6.84 -1.75
CA PRO A 124 -6.36 -8.12 -2.43
C PRO A 124 -6.23 -7.93 -3.94
N ALA A 125 -5.34 -8.69 -4.57
CA ALA A 125 -5.12 -8.60 -6.00
C ALA A 125 -5.35 -9.95 -6.67
N SER A 126 -6.19 -9.95 -7.72
CA SER A 126 -6.46 -11.14 -8.51
C SER A 126 -5.23 -11.55 -9.32
N ASN A 127 -4.91 -12.83 -9.31
CA ASN A 127 -3.80 -13.41 -10.08
C ASN A 127 -2.42 -12.76 -9.80
N ALA A 128 -2.21 -12.18 -8.60
CA ALA A 128 -0.88 -11.77 -8.16
C ALA A 128 0.06 -12.99 -8.12
N ASP A 129 1.37 -12.76 -8.26
CA ASP A 129 2.37 -13.85 -8.16
C ASP A 129 2.37 -14.46 -6.76
N LEU A 130 2.18 -13.64 -5.75
CA LEU A 130 2.04 -14.06 -4.35
C LEU A 130 1.13 -13.09 -3.61
N THR A 131 0.16 -13.65 -2.89
CA THR A 131 -0.55 -12.92 -1.83
C THR A 131 0.14 -13.23 -0.51
N MET A 132 0.71 -12.23 0.13
CA MET A 132 1.60 -12.40 1.28
C MET A 132 1.02 -11.76 2.53
N VAL A 133 1.11 -12.49 3.64
CA VAL A 133 0.83 -12.00 4.99
C VAL A 133 2.04 -12.29 5.88
N LEU A 134 2.61 -11.24 6.48
CA LEU A 134 3.77 -11.38 7.36
C LEU A 134 3.45 -12.27 8.58
N GLY A 135 4.37 -13.16 8.93
CA GLY A 135 4.19 -14.17 9.98
C GLY A 135 3.40 -15.39 9.54
N VAL A 136 2.92 -15.43 8.29
CA VAL A 136 2.15 -16.57 7.75
C VAL A 136 2.89 -17.26 6.61
N ASN A 137 3.21 -16.54 5.55
CA ASN A 137 3.79 -17.12 4.33
C ASN A 137 4.86 -16.25 3.64
N GLU A 138 5.49 -15.34 4.34
CA GLU A 138 6.57 -14.51 3.77
C GLU A 138 7.74 -15.33 3.22
N ASN A 139 7.93 -16.54 3.74
CA ASN A 139 8.99 -17.45 3.28
C ASN A 139 8.74 -18.01 1.86
N GLU A 140 7.53 -17.86 1.33
CA GLU A 140 7.18 -18.24 -0.04
C GLU A 140 7.65 -17.22 -1.07
N TYR A 141 8.09 -16.02 -0.62
CA TYR A 141 8.52 -14.97 -1.53
C TYR A 141 9.81 -15.33 -2.28
N ASP A 142 9.73 -15.36 -3.60
CA ASP A 142 10.87 -15.53 -4.51
C ASP A 142 11.07 -14.24 -5.33
N PRO A 143 12.11 -13.43 -5.06
CA PRO A 143 12.34 -12.17 -5.75
C PRO A 143 12.64 -12.32 -7.26
N LYS A 144 12.98 -13.52 -7.72
CA LYS A 144 13.22 -13.79 -9.14
C LYS A 144 11.93 -13.94 -9.92
N ASN A 145 10.97 -14.64 -9.34
CA ASN A 145 9.73 -15.05 -10.00
C ASN A 145 8.52 -14.17 -9.60
N HIS A 146 8.50 -13.65 -8.39
CA HIS A 146 7.36 -12.86 -7.88
C HIS A 146 7.62 -11.37 -8.10
N LYS A 147 6.93 -10.80 -9.08
CA LYS A 147 7.05 -9.37 -9.47
C LYS A 147 5.84 -8.55 -9.07
N ILE A 148 4.67 -9.18 -8.97
CA ILE A 148 3.43 -8.55 -8.53
C ILE A 148 2.98 -9.24 -7.26
N LEU A 149 3.06 -8.51 -6.15
CA LEU A 149 2.72 -8.97 -4.82
C LEU A 149 1.42 -8.33 -4.37
N SER A 150 0.59 -9.10 -3.67
CA SER A 150 -0.55 -8.55 -2.93
C SER A 150 -0.27 -8.61 -1.44
N ASN A 151 -0.50 -7.52 -0.73
CA ASN A 151 -0.45 -7.49 0.73
C ASN A 151 -1.75 -8.00 1.38
N ALA A 152 -2.62 -8.68 0.61
CA ALA A 152 -3.93 -9.14 1.05
C ALA A 152 -4.85 -8.00 1.55
N SER A 153 -5.94 -8.35 2.23
CA SER A 153 -6.84 -7.38 2.86
C SER A 153 -6.48 -7.14 4.33
N CYS A 154 -6.98 -6.05 4.89
CA CYS A 154 -6.91 -5.79 6.33
C CYS A 154 -7.52 -6.94 7.14
N THR A 155 -8.64 -7.51 6.68
CA THR A 155 -9.30 -8.66 7.30
C THR A 155 -8.40 -9.89 7.24
N THR A 156 -7.75 -10.16 6.12
CA THR A 156 -6.81 -11.28 5.98
C THR A 156 -5.59 -11.11 6.88
N ASN A 157 -5.02 -9.90 6.94
CA ASN A 157 -3.89 -9.61 7.82
C ASN A 157 -4.24 -9.75 9.32
N CYS A 158 -5.50 -9.53 9.69
CA CYS A 158 -6.00 -9.78 11.04
C CYS A 158 -6.20 -11.29 11.29
N ALA A 159 -6.91 -11.98 10.41
CA ALA A 159 -7.37 -13.34 10.66
C ALA A 159 -6.30 -14.41 10.42
N ALA A 160 -5.50 -14.29 9.36
CA ALA A 160 -4.56 -15.33 8.96
C ALA A 160 -3.50 -15.67 10.02
N PRO A 161 -2.84 -14.71 10.70
CA PRO A 161 -1.91 -15.02 11.78
C PRO A 161 -2.59 -15.72 12.96
N LEU A 162 -3.81 -15.33 13.33
CA LEU A 162 -4.56 -15.97 14.41
C LEU A 162 -4.91 -17.40 14.05
N VAL A 163 -5.44 -17.61 12.84
CA VAL A 163 -5.78 -18.95 12.33
C VAL A 163 -4.54 -19.83 12.27
N LYS A 164 -3.40 -19.29 11.82
CA LYS A 164 -2.13 -20.02 11.76
C LYS A 164 -1.71 -20.51 13.14
N VAL A 165 -1.68 -19.64 14.14
CA VAL A 165 -1.31 -20.02 15.51
C VAL A 165 -2.23 -21.12 16.05
N LEU A 166 -3.53 -21.00 15.85
CA LEU A 166 -4.49 -22.00 16.29
C LEU A 166 -4.32 -23.33 15.53
N HIS A 167 -4.12 -23.25 14.22
CA HIS A 167 -3.95 -24.45 13.39
C HIS A 167 -2.67 -25.20 13.74
N ASP A 168 -1.56 -24.50 13.90
CA ASP A 168 -0.25 -25.10 14.18
C ASP A 168 -0.21 -25.79 15.56
N ASN A 169 -0.99 -25.32 16.53
CA ASN A 169 -0.99 -25.86 17.88
C ASN A 169 -2.10 -26.88 18.15
N PHE A 170 -3.27 -26.74 17.54
CA PHE A 170 -4.46 -27.54 17.88
C PHE A 170 -5.06 -28.27 16.66
N GLY A 171 -4.71 -27.89 15.45
CA GLY A 171 -5.35 -28.34 14.23
C GLY A 171 -6.77 -27.78 14.08
N ILE A 172 -7.07 -27.15 12.95
CA ILE A 172 -8.41 -26.64 12.64
C ILE A 172 -8.98 -27.45 11.49
N ASN A 173 -10.14 -28.07 11.71
CA ASN A 173 -10.88 -28.81 10.69
C ASN A 173 -11.92 -27.90 9.99
N GLN A 174 -12.57 -27.03 10.76
CA GLN A 174 -13.60 -26.12 10.27
C GLN A 174 -13.57 -24.83 11.07
N GLY A 175 -13.96 -23.71 10.44
CA GLY A 175 -14.08 -22.42 11.08
C GLY A 175 -15.15 -21.58 10.40
N LEU A 176 -15.73 -20.63 11.14
CA LEU A 176 -16.63 -19.60 10.64
C LEU A 176 -16.01 -18.24 10.96
N MET A 177 -15.89 -17.39 9.94
CA MET A 177 -15.40 -16.02 10.10
C MET A 177 -16.56 -15.04 9.90
N THR A 178 -16.72 -14.11 10.84
CA THR A 178 -17.63 -12.98 10.73
C THR A 178 -16.83 -11.68 10.74
N THR A 179 -17.09 -10.80 9.79
CA THR A 179 -16.42 -9.51 9.67
C THR A 179 -17.42 -8.42 9.34
N CYS A 180 -17.19 -7.20 9.83
CA CYS A 180 -18.03 -6.04 9.55
C CYS A 180 -17.81 -5.47 8.14
N LEU A 181 -16.62 -5.64 7.57
CA LEU A 181 -16.21 -5.06 6.28
C LEU A 181 -15.84 -6.16 5.31
N LEU A 182 -16.80 -6.54 4.45
CA LEU A 182 -16.66 -7.74 3.61
C LEU A 182 -16.16 -7.46 2.19
N TYR A 183 -16.36 -6.25 1.65
CA TYR A 183 -16.20 -5.98 0.21
C TYR A 183 -15.32 -4.80 -0.13
N THR A 184 -14.54 -4.30 0.81
CA THR A 184 -13.79 -3.10 0.61
C THR A 184 -12.30 -3.41 0.60
N SER A 185 -11.59 -2.94 -0.39
CA SER A 185 -10.15 -3.03 -0.46
C SER A 185 -9.47 -2.13 0.56
N ASP A 186 -10.16 -1.10 1.04
CA ASP A 186 -9.71 -0.21 2.10
C ASP A 186 -10.84 0.03 3.11
N ALA A 187 -10.85 -0.77 4.16
CA ALA A 187 -11.83 -0.68 5.24
C ALA A 187 -11.84 0.68 5.96
N ALA A 188 -10.77 1.47 5.85
CA ALA A 188 -10.69 2.78 6.48
C ALA A 188 -11.45 3.86 5.72
N ASP A 189 -11.64 3.69 4.42
CA ASP A 189 -12.27 4.68 3.55
C ASP A 189 -13.75 4.34 3.21
N GLU A 190 -14.23 3.18 3.66
CA GLU A 190 -15.55 2.69 3.30
C GLU A 190 -16.61 2.99 4.34
N GLY A 191 -17.63 3.71 3.91
CA GLY A 191 -18.84 3.95 4.70
C GLY A 191 -19.87 2.82 4.65
N LEU A 192 -19.62 1.75 3.84
CA LEU A 192 -20.54 0.64 3.67
C LEU A 192 -20.00 -0.61 4.37
N GLY A 193 -20.70 -1.03 5.39
CA GLY A 193 -20.43 -2.26 6.12
C GLY A 193 -21.59 -3.25 6.03
N VAL A 194 -21.72 -4.12 6.99
CA VAL A 194 -22.91 -4.92 7.20
C VAL A 194 -23.78 -4.27 8.27
N ASP A 195 -25.10 -4.43 8.16
CA ASP A 195 -26.03 -3.95 9.17
C ASP A 195 -25.85 -4.72 10.51
N LEU A 196 -26.50 -4.25 11.56
CA LEU A 196 -26.46 -4.89 12.88
C LEU A 196 -27.01 -6.33 12.88
N GLY A 197 -27.71 -6.74 11.85
CA GLY A 197 -28.19 -8.11 11.64
C GLY A 197 -27.23 -8.99 10.85
N GLY A 198 -26.03 -8.50 10.49
CA GLY A 198 -25.04 -9.23 9.70
C GLY A 198 -25.38 -9.31 8.22
N ARG A 199 -26.34 -8.53 7.73
CA ARG A 199 -26.65 -8.41 6.31
C ARG A 199 -25.87 -7.27 5.68
N ARG A 200 -25.64 -7.37 4.36
CA ARG A 200 -25.07 -6.27 3.61
C ARG A 200 -26.04 -5.12 3.45
N ILE A 201 -25.52 -3.94 3.51
CA ILE A 201 -26.19 -2.71 3.12
C ILE A 201 -25.89 -2.44 1.65
#